data_081efb71bf7fc91f42603f811132769e
#
_entry.id   081efb71bf7fc91f42603f811132769e
#
_cell.length_a   1.000
_cell.length_b   1.000
_cell.length_c   1.000
_cell.angle_alpha   90.00
_cell.angle_beta   90.00
_cell.angle_gamma   90.00
#
_symmetry.space_group_name_H-M   'P 1'
#
loop_
_entity.id
_entity.type
_entity.pdbx_description
1 polymer ?
#
loop_
_entity_poly.entity_id
_entity_poly.type
_entity_poly.pdbx_seq_one_letter_code
_entity_poly.pdbx_strand_id
1 'polypeptide(L)'
;MATPDTWKSSLEENALLSFFGRLNYTFNDRYLFTATLRADGSSKFAEGNRWGYFPSAAAAWRVSEEGFWKDNAIGNVVNNFKLRVGYGTTGNCNIDNYMYATAYNATVYPVGNQETAALAPGSTVGNNNLKWEKTVSTNIGLDLGLWGNRVNLTLDWYNNKSDDLLMKVAIPTSTGYTHQYQNIGSIRNRGLEIAISSTNIRNKHFTWTTDFNISFNRSKVLRIDGENEYYQTSVSGGTNSSVLYRAIVGHSLGEMYGYKTNGVYTTDDFVQNGDKYVLKDGVIYQKGSVKTQYKPGDIKYVNTTGQTDDKGTPVYLSLIHISEPTRLLSI
;
A
#
# COMPACT_ATOMS: atom_id res chain seq x y z
N MET A 1 -6.36 -26.54 41.65
CA MET A 1 -6.49 -25.08 41.87
C MET A 1 -6.04 -24.40 40.58
N ALA A 2 -6.91 -23.57 39.97
CA ALA A 2 -6.49 -22.81 38.85
C ALA A 2 -5.53 -21.70 39.32
N THR A 3 -4.34 -21.63 38.75
CA THR A 3 -3.43 -20.50 38.99
C THR A 3 -4.09 -19.24 38.43
N PRO A 4 -4.16 -18.15 39.20
CA PRO A 4 -4.70 -16.92 38.68
C PRO A 4 -3.88 -16.44 37.48
N ASP A 5 -4.54 -16.08 36.37
CA ASP A 5 -3.88 -15.41 35.26
C ASP A 5 -3.19 -14.15 35.77
N THR A 6 -1.94 -13.99 35.42
CA THR A 6 -1.19 -12.78 35.78
C THR A 6 -1.76 -11.61 35.00
N TRP A 7 -2.40 -10.68 35.72
CA TRP A 7 -2.83 -9.40 35.16
C TRP A 7 -1.62 -8.62 34.68
N LYS A 8 -1.57 -8.30 33.38
CA LYS A 8 -0.56 -7.42 32.82
C LYS A 8 -1.21 -6.09 32.48
N SER A 9 -0.64 -5.00 32.94
CA SER A 9 -1.01 -3.65 32.50
C SER A 9 0.22 -3.01 31.85
N SER A 10 0.03 -2.31 30.77
CA SER A 10 1.06 -1.50 30.11
C SER A 10 0.55 -0.07 29.93
N LEU A 11 1.41 0.90 30.17
CA LEU A 11 1.16 2.31 29.87
C LEU A 11 2.04 2.69 28.68
N GLU A 12 1.40 3.20 27.65
CA GLU A 12 2.10 3.76 26.48
C GLU A 12 1.76 5.23 26.34
N GLU A 13 2.77 6.06 26.18
CA GLU A 13 2.59 7.49 25.99
C GLU A 13 3.22 7.91 24.66
N ASN A 14 2.52 8.76 23.93
CA ASN A 14 3.04 9.45 22.78
C ASN A 14 2.57 10.89 22.76
N ALA A 15 3.37 11.76 22.18
CA ALA A 15 3.07 13.18 22.02
C ALA A 15 3.34 13.61 20.58
N LEU A 16 2.44 14.43 20.05
CA LEU A 16 2.58 15.09 18.76
C LEU A 16 2.39 16.60 18.97
N LEU A 17 3.37 17.38 18.54
CA LEU A 17 3.31 18.84 18.58
C LEU A 17 3.44 19.37 17.15
N SER A 18 2.51 20.25 16.76
CA SER A 18 2.43 20.75 15.39
C SER A 18 2.33 22.27 15.38
N PHE A 19 3.13 22.90 14.53
CA PHE A 19 3.01 24.30 14.16
C PHE A 19 2.75 24.44 12.68
N PHE A 20 1.88 25.35 12.29
CA PHE A 20 1.67 25.60 10.86
C PHE A 20 1.39 27.07 10.62
N GLY A 21 1.80 27.53 9.44
CA GLY A 21 1.46 28.85 8.89
C GLY A 21 0.90 28.68 7.48
N ARG A 22 -0.14 29.42 7.15
CA ARG A 22 -0.74 29.45 5.81
C ARG A 22 -0.92 30.89 5.31
N LEU A 23 -0.51 31.10 4.09
CA LEU A 23 -0.74 32.35 3.35
C LEU A 23 -1.67 32.05 2.18
N ASN A 24 -2.77 32.80 2.08
CA ASN A 24 -3.65 32.79 0.92
C ASN A 24 -3.62 34.19 0.30
N TYR A 25 -3.41 34.24 -0.99
CA TYR A 25 -3.37 35.47 -1.74
C TYR A 25 -4.22 35.38 -3.02
N THR A 26 -5.13 36.30 -3.19
CA THR A 26 -5.98 36.37 -4.37
C THR A 26 -5.73 37.71 -5.06
N PHE A 27 -5.36 37.66 -6.33
CA PHE A 27 -5.12 38.83 -7.14
C PHE A 27 -6.19 38.97 -8.24
N ASN A 28 -6.89 40.10 -8.26
CA ASN A 28 -7.97 40.43 -9.21
C ASN A 28 -9.04 39.32 -9.34
N ASP A 29 -9.31 38.56 -8.32
CA ASP A 29 -10.23 37.40 -8.34
C ASP A 29 -9.92 36.34 -9.44
N ARG A 30 -8.76 36.45 -10.08
CA ARG A 30 -8.32 35.58 -11.19
C ARG A 30 -7.21 34.61 -10.78
N TYR A 31 -6.24 35.09 -10.02
CA TYR A 31 -5.06 34.34 -9.63
C TYR A 31 -5.12 34.08 -8.13
N LEU A 32 -5.16 32.83 -7.77
CA LEU A 32 -5.21 32.39 -6.38
C LEU A 32 -3.92 31.64 -6.05
N PHE A 33 -3.29 32.02 -4.95
CA PHE A 33 -2.07 31.38 -4.47
C PHE A 33 -2.26 30.99 -3.00
N THR A 34 -1.83 29.80 -2.66
CA THR A 34 -1.78 29.31 -1.28
C THR A 34 -0.40 28.75 -1.02
N ALA A 35 0.22 29.14 0.07
CA ALA A 35 1.44 28.53 0.58
C ALA A 35 1.22 28.11 2.02
N THR A 36 1.66 26.92 2.39
CA THR A 36 1.56 26.40 3.76
C THR A 36 2.89 25.78 4.15
N LEU A 37 3.34 26.06 5.35
CA LEU A 37 4.44 25.35 6.00
C LEU A 37 3.93 24.73 7.29
N ARG A 38 4.18 23.45 7.47
CA ARG A 38 3.85 22.71 8.68
C ARG A 38 5.12 22.06 9.24
N ALA A 39 5.31 22.20 10.55
CA ALA A 39 6.35 21.55 11.31
C ALA A 39 5.71 20.64 12.35
N ASP A 40 5.96 19.35 12.29
CA ASP A 40 5.40 18.34 13.19
C ASP A 40 6.51 17.64 13.96
N GLY A 41 6.40 17.61 15.28
CA GLY A 41 7.32 16.90 16.16
C GLY A 41 6.63 15.73 16.83
N SER A 42 7.19 14.52 16.71
CA SER A 42 6.64 13.30 17.30
C SER A 42 7.63 12.66 18.27
N SER A 43 7.14 12.24 19.44
CA SER A 43 7.91 11.48 20.41
C SER A 43 8.21 10.05 19.99
N LYS A 44 7.64 9.57 18.88
CA LYS A 44 7.90 8.24 18.32
C LYS A 44 9.29 8.10 17.68
N PHE A 45 9.99 9.22 17.49
CA PHE A 45 11.33 9.26 16.93
C PHE A 45 12.37 9.71 17.97
N ALA A 46 13.61 9.29 17.78
CA ALA A 46 14.74 9.70 18.62
C ALA A 46 14.98 11.21 18.54
N GLU A 47 15.69 11.73 19.52
CA GLU A 47 16.15 13.12 19.52
C GLU A 47 16.95 13.41 18.24
N GLY A 48 16.68 14.54 17.60
CA GLY A 48 17.24 14.88 16.29
C GLY A 48 16.37 14.51 15.08
N ASN A 49 15.56 13.47 15.18
CA ASN A 49 14.65 13.02 14.10
C ASN A 49 13.17 13.28 14.39
N ARG A 50 12.84 13.90 15.52
CA ARG A 50 11.46 14.16 15.95
C ARG A 50 10.71 15.09 15.02
N TRP A 51 11.38 16.08 14.43
CA TRP A 51 10.77 17.13 13.65
C TRP A 51 10.78 16.83 12.16
N GLY A 52 9.58 16.87 11.55
CA GLY A 52 9.37 16.86 10.10
C GLY A 52 8.86 18.21 9.61
N TYR A 53 9.32 18.64 8.44
CA TYR A 53 8.89 19.89 7.80
C TYR A 53 8.20 19.58 6.48
N PHE A 54 6.98 20.08 6.33
CA PHE A 54 6.08 19.73 5.23
C PHE A 54 5.57 21.00 4.54
N PRO A 55 6.34 21.56 3.59
CA PRO A 55 5.90 22.67 2.77
C PRO A 55 4.88 22.20 1.72
N SER A 56 3.94 23.10 1.38
CA SER A 56 3.05 22.95 0.25
C SER A 56 2.73 24.30 -0.39
N ALA A 57 2.51 24.29 -1.69
CA ALA A 57 2.07 25.44 -2.45
C ALA A 57 1.02 25.02 -3.49
N ALA A 58 0.06 25.90 -3.74
CA ALA A 58 -0.95 25.72 -4.79
C ALA A 58 -1.20 27.03 -5.48
N ALA A 59 -1.46 26.94 -6.78
CA ALA A 59 -1.90 28.07 -7.59
C ALA A 59 -3.15 27.68 -8.38
N ALA A 60 -4.04 28.64 -8.56
CA ALA A 60 -5.19 28.48 -9.44
C ALA A 60 -5.39 29.73 -10.27
N TRP A 61 -5.77 29.53 -11.54
CA TRP A 61 -6.09 30.56 -12.48
C TRP A 61 -7.53 30.44 -12.97
N ARG A 62 -8.33 31.40 -12.67
CA ARG A 62 -9.73 31.53 -13.14
C ARG A 62 -9.73 32.19 -14.52
N VAL A 63 -9.50 31.37 -15.55
CA VAL A 63 -9.43 31.82 -16.95
C VAL A 63 -10.73 32.49 -17.39
N SER A 64 -11.88 32.01 -16.89
CA SER A 64 -13.20 32.59 -17.18
C SER A 64 -13.36 34.03 -16.70
N GLU A 65 -12.50 34.50 -15.79
CA GLU A 65 -12.55 35.90 -15.33
C GLU A 65 -11.69 36.85 -16.17
N GLU A 66 -10.95 36.32 -17.15
CA GLU A 66 -10.15 37.13 -18.06
C GLU A 66 -11.02 37.88 -19.10
N GLY A 67 -10.60 39.08 -19.48
CA GLY A 67 -11.31 39.90 -20.50
C GLY A 67 -11.46 39.16 -21.82
N PHE A 68 -10.37 38.57 -22.32
CA PHE A 68 -10.38 37.81 -23.58
C PHE A 68 -11.36 36.61 -23.58
N TRP A 69 -11.70 36.09 -22.40
CA TRP A 69 -12.66 35.00 -22.28
C TRP A 69 -14.09 35.50 -22.26
N LYS A 70 -14.35 36.55 -21.48
CA LYS A 70 -15.70 37.16 -21.33
C LYS A 70 -16.20 37.77 -22.62
N ASP A 71 -15.30 38.33 -23.41
CA ASP A 71 -15.62 38.99 -24.69
C ASP A 71 -15.77 38.03 -25.86
N ASN A 72 -15.58 36.71 -25.60
CA ASN A 72 -15.65 35.68 -26.63
C ASN A 72 -16.95 34.84 -26.51
N ALA A 73 -17.47 34.40 -27.66
CA ALA A 73 -18.64 33.53 -27.74
C ALA A 73 -18.50 32.23 -26.91
N ILE A 74 -17.27 31.76 -26.68
CA ILE A 74 -16.96 30.61 -25.82
C ILE A 74 -17.40 30.87 -24.38
N GLY A 75 -17.25 32.11 -23.86
CA GLY A 75 -17.67 32.51 -22.52
C GLY A 75 -19.17 32.35 -22.27
N ASN A 76 -20.00 32.41 -23.30
CA ASN A 76 -21.44 32.19 -23.20
C ASN A 76 -21.78 30.71 -22.92
N VAL A 77 -20.94 29.77 -23.33
CA VAL A 77 -21.12 28.32 -23.12
C VAL A 77 -20.32 27.89 -21.91
N VAL A 78 -19.05 28.30 -21.80
CA VAL A 78 -18.13 27.92 -20.71
C VAL A 78 -18.08 29.07 -19.71
N ASN A 79 -18.93 29.01 -18.70
CA ASN A 79 -19.09 30.10 -17.72
C ASN A 79 -18.06 30.03 -16.59
N ASN A 80 -17.49 28.85 -16.33
CA ASN A 80 -16.42 28.68 -15.39
C ASN A 80 -15.31 27.86 -16.05
N PHE A 81 -14.11 28.41 -16.07
CA PHE A 81 -12.90 27.69 -16.48
C PHE A 81 -11.78 28.07 -15.54
N LYS A 82 -11.36 27.05 -14.74
CA LYS A 82 -10.33 27.22 -13.73
C LYS A 82 -9.28 26.12 -13.84
N LEU A 83 -8.05 26.53 -13.92
CA LEU A 83 -6.89 25.65 -13.85
C LEU A 83 -6.32 25.66 -12.43
N ARG A 84 -5.89 24.51 -11.96
CA ARG A 84 -5.31 24.32 -10.62
C ARG A 84 -4.00 23.52 -10.73
N VAL A 85 -3.00 23.92 -9.97
CA VAL A 85 -1.78 23.17 -9.77
C VAL A 85 -1.43 23.21 -8.29
N GLY A 86 -1.06 22.07 -7.74
CA GLY A 86 -0.65 21.91 -6.36
C GLY A 86 0.59 21.03 -6.25
N TYR A 87 1.48 21.40 -5.37
CA TYR A 87 2.63 20.63 -4.99
C TYR A 87 2.80 20.71 -3.48
N GLY A 88 2.98 19.59 -2.82
CA GLY A 88 3.13 19.61 -1.38
C GLY A 88 3.73 18.32 -0.83
N THR A 89 4.14 18.42 0.42
CA THR A 89 4.67 17.29 1.16
C THR A 89 3.83 17.05 2.41
N THR A 90 3.66 15.78 2.76
CA THR A 90 3.02 15.33 4.00
C THR A 90 3.90 14.29 4.68
N GLY A 91 3.85 14.26 6.01
CA GLY A 91 4.56 13.29 6.83
C GLY A 91 3.64 12.21 7.38
N ASN A 92 4.20 11.03 7.60
CA ASN A 92 3.55 9.95 8.34
C ASN A 92 4.51 9.41 9.40
N CYS A 93 4.00 9.22 10.63
CA CYS A 93 4.72 8.64 11.77
C CYS A 93 3.97 7.44 12.36
N ASN A 94 3.23 6.70 11.52
CA ASN A 94 2.44 5.57 11.96
C ASN A 94 3.31 4.34 12.20
N ILE A 95 4.00 4.34 13.34
CA ILE A 95 4.75 3.21 13.91
C ILE A 95 4.38 3.08 15.38
N ASP A 96 4.73 1.94 15.97
CA ASP A 96 4.58 1.72 17.40
C ASP A 96 5.46 2.70 18.20
N ASN A 97 5.14 2.89 19.47
CA ASN A 97 5.90 3.76 20.34
C ASN A 97 7.27 3.15 20.66
N TYR A 98 8.27 4.01 20.88
CA TYR A 98 9.61 3.63 21.34
C TYR A 98 10.42 2.74 20.38
N MET A 99 10.05 2.63 19.10
CA MET A 99 10.77 1.80 18.13
C MET A 99 12.18 2.30 17.80
N TYR A 100 12.54 3.49 18.27
CA TYR A 100 13.92 3.98 18.23
C TYR A 100 14.80 3.37 19.32
N ALA A 101 14.21 2.84 20.41
CA ALA A 101 14.93 2.26 21.55
C ALA A 101 14.77 0.73 21.54
N THR A 102 15.80 0.02 22.00
CA THR A 102 15.73 -1.44 22.18
C THR A 102 14.99 -1.76 23.47
N ALA A 103 13.89 -2.54 23.37
CA ALA A 103 13.15 -3.01 24.51
C ALA A 103 13.74 -4.31 25.07
N TYR A 104 13.68 -4.45 26.38
CA TYR A 104 14.02 -5.67 27.11
C TYR A 104 12.76 -6.21 27.79
N ASN A 105 12.59 -7.53 27.73
CA ASN A 105 11.51 -8.23 28.42
C ASN A 105 12.02 -8.80 29.72
N ALA A 106 11.25 -8.66 30.78
CA ALA A 106 11.50 -9.39 32.03
C ALA A 106 11.28 -10.88 31.78
N THR A 107 12.22 -11.69 32.17
CA THR A 107 12.18 -13.14 32.08
C THR A 107 12.75 -13.76 33.34
N VAL A 108 12.56 -15.05 33.55
CA VAL A 108 13.22 -15.80 34.60
C VAL A 108 14.27 -16.71 33.98
N TYR A 109 15.41 -16.77 34.61
CA TYR A 109 16.50 -17.65 34.21
C TYR A 109 16.85 -18.63 35.35
N PRO A 110 16.86 -19.93 35.10
CA PRO A 110 17.23 -20.89 36.12
C PRO A 110 18.74 -20.83 36.40
N VAL A 111 19.06 -20.58 37.64
CA VAL A 111 20.45 -20.64 38.16
C VAL A 111 20.46 -21.69 39.25
N GLY A 112 20.95 -22.90 38.94
CA GLY A 112 20.82 -24.03 39.80
C GLY A 112 19.36 -24.45 40.03
N ASN A 113 18.90 -24.52 41.28
CA ASN A 113 17.51 -24.85 41.65
C ASN A 113 16.64 -23.60 41.92
N GLN A 114 17.11 -22.42 41.58
CA GLN A 114 16.36 -21.17 41.81
C GLN A 114 16.09 -20.45 40.49
N GLU A 115 14.91 -19.84 40.38
CA GLU A 115 14.58 -18.93 39.30
C GLU A 115 15.04 -17.52 39.65
N THR A 116 15.89 -16.94 38.83
CA THR A 116 16.41 -15.58 38.99
C THR A 116 15.78 -14.68 37.95
N ALA A 117 15.29 -13.52 38.36
CA ALA A 117 14.79 -12.50 37.45
C ALA A 117 15.93 -12.02 36.54
N ALA A 118 15.66 -12.00 35.25
CA ALA A 118 16.60 -11.55 34.21
C ALA A 118 15.89 -10.64 33.20
N LEU A 119 16.67 -9.92 32.42
CA LEU A 119 16.20 -9.18 31.26
C LEU A 119 16.73 -9.84 29.98
N ALA A 120 15.81 -10.18 29.10
CA ALA A 120 16.14 -10.69 27.77
C ALA A 120 15.81 -9.63 26.72
N PRO A 121 16.63 -9.48 25.67
CA PRO A 121 16.27 -8.61 24.56
C PRO A 121 14.94 -9.03 23.95
N GLY A 122 14.12 -8.04 23.55
CA GLY A 122 12.91 -8.28 22.77
C GLY A 122 13.23 -8.80 21.37
N SER A 123 12.21 -9.14 20.60
CA SER A 123 12.38 -9.62 19.22
C SER A 123 12.77 -8.49 18.23
N THR A 124 12.57 -7.24 18.61
CA THR A 124 12.80 -6.06 17.75
C THR A 124 13.89 -5.20 18.34
N VAL A 125 14.93 -4.92 17.56
CA VAL A 125 15.99 -3.99 17.94
C VAL A 125 15.59 -2.56 17.58
N GLY A 126 15.91 -1.60 18.46
CA GLY A 126 15.67 -0.19 18.24
C GLY A 126 16.49 0.40 17.08
N ASN A 127 15.98 1.46 16.47
CA ASN A 127 16.65 2.20 15.41
C ASN A 127 16.56 3.71 15.64
N ASN A 128 17.63 4.30 16.14
CA ASN A 128 17.71 5.74 16.42
C ASN A 128 17.65 6.62 15.16
N ASN A 129 17.83 6.03 13.97
CA ASN A 129 17.81 6.75 12.70
C ASN A 129 16.40 6.83 12.10
N LEU A 130 15.38 6.29 12.79
CA LEU A 130 13.99 6.39 12.34
C LEU A 130 13.59 7.86 12.20
N LYS A 131 12.96 8.16 11.07
CA LYS A 131 12.48 9.50 10.72
C LYS A 131 11.09 9.42 10.09
N TRP A 132 10.48 10.57 9.86
CA TRP A 132 9.22 10.69 9.18
C TRP A 132 9.24 10.06 7.77
N GLU A 133 8.25 9.23 7.49
CA GLU A 133 7.91 8.86 6.11
C GLU A 133 7.36 10.11 5.41
N LYS A 134 7.76 10.33 4.16
CA LYS A 134 7.44 11.54 3.41
C LYS A 134 6.70 11.21 2.12
N THR A 135 5.51 11.78 1.95
CA THR A 135 4.79 11.75 0.68
C THR A 135 4.87 13.10 -0.02
N VAL A 136 5.35 13.07 -1.24
CA VAL A 136 5.36 14.21 -2.17
C VAL A 136 4.18 14.06 -3.12
N SER A 137 3.29 15.05 -3.13
CA SER A 137 2.09 15.07 -3.94
C SER A 137 2.15 16.17 -4.98
N THR A 138 1.85 15.84 -6.23
CA THR A 138 1.62 16.79 -7.33
C THR A 138 0.21 16.58 -7.83
N ASN A 139 -0.55 17.65 -7.94
CA ASN A 139 -1.91 17.64 -8.46
C ASN A 139 -2.06 18.70 -9.55
N ILE A 140 -2.72 18.35 -10.65
CA ILE A 140 -3.11 19.27 -11.72
C ILE A 140 -4.60 19.07 -11.95
N GLY A 141 -5.38 20.14 -11.79
CA GLY A 141 -6.83 20.09 -11.88
C GLY A 141 -7.38 21.08 -12.89
N LEU A 142 -8.52 20.73 -13.45
CA LEU A 142 -9.32 21.52 -14.36
C LEU A 142 -10.78 21.50 -13.90
N ASP A 143 -11.37 22.68 -13.68
CA ASP A 143 -12.79 22.85 -13.39
C ASP A 143 -13.46 23.57 -14.54
N LEU A 144 -14.52 22.98 -15.11
CA LEU A 144 -15.33 23.54 -16.15
C LEU A 144 -16.79 23.61 -15.72
N GLY A 145 -17.42 24.77 -15.92
CA GLY A 145 -18.85 24.98 -15.77
C GLY A 145 -19.46 25.41 -17.10
N LEU A 146 -20.43 24.66 -17.58
CA LEU A 146 -21.04 24.83 -18.88
C LEU A 146 -22.51 25.25 -18.75
N TRP A 147 -23.01 26.05 -19.71
CA TRP A 147 -24.41 26.46 -19.82
C TRP A 147 -24.98 27.05 -18.53
N GLY A 148 -24.31 28.06 -17.97
CA GLY A 148 -24.70 28.68 -16.71
C GLY A 148 -24.50 27.71 -15.50
N ASN A 149 -23.44 26.91 -15.54
CA ASN A 149 -23.10 25.88 -14.56
C ASN A 149 -24.14 24.76 -14.43
N ARG A 150 -24.95 24.53 -15.48
CA ARG A 150 -25.84 23.36 -15.50
C ARG A 150 -25.11 22.06 -15.60
N VAL A 151 -23.92 22.06 -16.23
CA VAL A 151 -23.01 20.93 -16.26
C VAL A 151 -21.68 21.40 -15.69
N ASN A 152 -21.20 20.74 -14.66
CA ASN A 152 -19.90 20.97 -14.06
C ASN A 152 -19.03 19.72 -14.25
N LEU A 153 -17.83 19.91 -14.79
CA LEU A 153 -16.83 18.88 -15.00
C LEU A 153 -15.59 19.24 -14.20
N THR A 154 -15.11 18.31 -13.39
CA THR A 154 -13.82 18.40 -12.71
C THR A 154 -12.94 17.25 -13.17
N LEU A 155 -11.72 17.58 -13.58
CA LEU A 155 -10.67 16.64 -13.95
C LEU A 155 -9.48 16.89 -13.04
N ASP A 156 -9.01 15.86 -12.36
CA ASP A 156 -7.84 15.91 -11.49
C ASP A 156 -6.85 14.81 -11.87
N TRP A 157 -5.65 15.21 -12.24
CA TRP A 157 -4.52 14.31 -12.36
C TRP A 157 -3.62 14.46 -11.15
N TYR A 158 -3.23 13.33 -10.55
CA TYR A 158 -2.34 13.34 -9.40
C TYR A 158 -1.18 12.36 -9.56
N ASN A 159 -0.08 12.69 -8.88
CA ASN A 159 1.09 11.83 -8.72
C ASN A 159 1.63 11.99 -7.30
N ASN A 160 1.46 10.95 -6.50
CA ASN A 160 1.88 10.88 -5.11
C ASN A 160 3.03 9.88 -5.00
N LYS A 161 4.17 10.34 -4.48
CA LYS A 161 5.33 9.50 -4.22
C LYS A 161 5.62 9.50 -2.73
N SER A 162 5.53 8.32 -2.12
CA SER A 162 5.94 8.12 -0.72
C SER A 162 7.33 7.53 -0.69
N ASP A 163 8.21 8.17 0.01
CA ASP A 163 9.60 7.77 0.24
C ASP A 163 9.83 7.52 1.73
N ASP A 164 10.88 6.76 2.03
CA ASP A 164 11.28 6.44 3.40
C ASP A 164 10.15 5.76 4.19
N LEU A 165 9.47 4.80 3.56
CA LEU A 165 8.37 4.04 4.18
C LEU A 165 8.84 3.40 5.49
N LEU A 166 8.04 3.56 6.53
CA LEU A 166 8.29 2.97 7.84
C LEU A 166 7.89 1.49 7.83
N MET A 167 8.87 0.61 7.67
CA MET A 167 8.65 -0.83 7.52
C MET A 167 9.36 -1.63 8.61
N LYS A 168 8.70 -2.68 9.09
CA LYS A 168 9.28 -3.69 9.97
C LYS A 168 9.98 -4.74 9.13
N VAL A 169 11.30 -4.78 9.17
CA VAL A 169 12.15 -5.63 8.34
C VAL A 169 12.70 -6.77 9.16
N ALA A 170 12.75 -7.96 8.58
CA ALA A 170 13.48 -9.09 9.16
C ALA A 170 14.98 -8.84 9.03
N ILE A 171 15.71 -9.09 10.11
CA ILE A 171 17.18 -8.99 10.15
C ILE A 171 17.80 -10.35 10.50
N PRO A 172 19.09 -10.59 10.17
CA PRO A 172 19.76 -11.81 10.50
C PRO A 172 19.70 -12.12 12.00
N THR A 173 19.25 -13.31 12.36
CA THR A 173 19.11 -13.73 13.76
C THR A 173 20.42 -13.83 14.52
N SER A 174 21.55 -13.85 13.82
CA SER A 174 22.90 -13.74 14.41
C SER A 174 23.11 -12.46 15.23
N THR A 175 22.27 -11.43 14.99
CA THR A 175 22.27 -10.17 15.79
C THR A 175 21.62 -10.33 17.16
N GLY A 176 20.95 -11.45 17.44
CA GLY A 176 20.13 -11.69 18.62
C GLY A 176 18.70 -11.15 18.52
N TYR A 177 18.32 -10.56 17.40
CA TYR A 177 16.99 -10.01 17.13
C TYR A 177 16.43 -10.58 15.84
N THR A 178 15.11 -10.44 15.63
CA THR A 178 14.45 -10.95 14.42
C THR A 178 14.00 -9.83 13.49
N HIS A 179 13.75 -8.64 14.03
CA HIS A 179 13.20 -7.51 13.27
C HIS A 179 13.81 -6.17 13.69
N GLN A 180 13.73 -5.21 12.78
CA GLN A 180 14.02 -3.80 13.01
C GLN A 180 13.06 -2.93 12.18
N TYR A 181 12.60 -1.81 12.75
CA TYR A 181 11.92 -0.78 11.95
C TYR A 181 12.98 0.06 11.20
N GLN A 182 12.74 0.28 9.92
CA GLN A 182 13.62 1.06 9.06
C GLN A 182 12.82 1.95 8.12
N ASN A 183 13.40 3.08 7.72
CA ASN A 183 12.88 3.92 6.66
C ASN A 183 13.41 3.42 5.32
N ILE A 184 12.70 2.51 4.71
CA ILE A 184 13.07 1.87 3.45
C ILE A 184 11.88 1.83 2.51
N GLY A 185 12.20 1.69 1.24
CA GLY A 185 11.16 1.59 0.23
C GLY A 185 10.60 2.92 -0.24
N SER A 186 10.00 2.84 -1.40
CA SER A 186 9.32 3.95 -2.05
C SER A 186 8.20 3.41 -2.92
N ILE A 187 7.04 4.04 -2.86
CA ILE A 187 5.89 3.72 -3.70
C ILE A 187 5.40 4.97 -4.41
N ARG A 188 4.76 4.77 -5.54
CA ARG A 188 4.14 5.85 -6.29
C ARG A 188 2.71 5.47 -6.66
N ASN A 189 1.78 6.39 -6.39
CA ASN A 189 0.41 6.32 -6.84
C ASN A 189 0.15 7.49 -7.78
N ARG A 190 -0.36 7.21 -8.97
CA ARG A 190 -0.78 8.21 -9.94
C ARG A 190 -2.14 7.86 -10.51
N GLY A 191 -2.92 8.86 -10.80
CA GLY A 191 -4.25 8.62 -11.33
C GLY A 191 -4.88 9.82 -11.99
N LEU A 192 -6.04 9.57 -12.55
CA LEU A 192 -6.93 10.54 -13.14
C LEU A 192 -8.31 10.36 -12.51
N GLU A 193 -8.89 11.45 -12.03
CA GLU A 193 -10.24 11.48 -11.47
C GLU A 193 -11.10 12.39 -12.33
N ILE A 194 -12.29 11.96 -12.64
CA ILE A 194 -13.27 12.67 -13.45
C ILE A 194 -14.56 12.72 -12.66
N ALA A 195 -15.06 13.91 -12.38
CA ALA A 195 -16.35 14.12 -11.76
C ALA A 195 -17.22 15.01 -12.67
N ILE A 196 -18.45 14.59 -12.91
CA ILE A 196 -19.45 15.30 -13.69
C ILE A 196 -20.70 15.45 -12.84
N SER A 197 -21.14 16.69 -12.67
CA SER A 197 -22.42 17.00 -12.01
C SER A 197 -23.28 17.79 -13.00
N SER A 198 -24.52 17.36 -13.20
CA SER A 198 -25.42 18.02 -14.16
C SER A 198 -26.81 18.22 -13.59
N THR A 199 -27.38 19.38 -13.88
CA THR A 199 -28.79 19.70 -13.65
C THR A 199 -29.54 19.49 -14.98
N ASN A 200 -30.15 18.31 -15.15
CA ASN A 200 -30.80 17.91 -16.39
C ASN A 200 -32.13 18.65 -16.59
N ILE A 201 -32.94 18.66 -15.54
CA ILE A 201 -34.25 19.35 -15.53
C ILE A 201 -34.31 20.18 -14.24
N ARG A 202 -34.76 21.42 -14.38
CA ARG A 202 -35.07 22.31 -13.25
C ARG A 202 -36.29 23.17 -13.58
N ASN A 203 -37.38 22.88 -12.93
CA ASN A 203 -38.61 23.68 -13.01
C ASN A 203 -39.22 23.86 -11.60
N LYS A 204 -40.40 24.52 -11.50
CA LYS A 204 -41.04 24.80 -10.20
C LYS A 204 -41.43 23.58 -9.41
N HIS A 205 -41.66 22.44 -10.06
CA HIS A 205 -42.25 21.23 -9.46
C HIS A 205 -41.29 20.05 -9.48
N PHE A 206 -40.23 20.10 -10.31
CA PHE A 206 -39.37 18.95 -10.51
C PHE A 206 -37.92 19.41 -10.78
N THR A 207 -36.99 18.80 -10.07
CA THR A 207 -35.57 18.97 -10.31
C THR A 207 -34.91 17.62 -10.45
N TRP A 208 -34.19 17.42 -11.54
CA TRP A 208 -33.40 16.23 -11.78
C TRP A 208 -31.94 16.60 -11.94
N THR A 209 -31.09 16.09 -11.04
CA THR A 209 -29.64 16.21 -11.08
C THR A 209 -29.03 14.83 -11.27
N THR A 210 -27.86 14.78 -11.90
CA THR A 210 -27.07 13.56 -12.06
C THR A 210 -25.62 13.88 -11.67
N ASP A 211 -25.07 13.06 -10.80
CA ASP A 211 -23.68 13.09 -10.40
C ASP A 211 -23.00 11.79 -10.81
N PHE A 212 -21.89 11.89 -11.51
CA PHE A 212 -21.08 10.77 -11.96
C PHE A 212 -19.63 11.04 -11.62
N ASN A 213 -18.94 10.03 -11.06
CA ASN A 213 -17.52 10.07 -10.84
C ASN A 213 -16.87 8.76 -11.30
N ILE A 214 -15.64 8.87 -11.78
CA ILE A 214 -14.80 7.73 -12.14
C ILE A 214 -13.35 8.08 -11.83
N SER A 215 -12.62 7.12 -11.28
CA SER A 215 -11.20 7.27 -10.98
C SER A 215 -10.40 6.11 -11.57
N PHE A 216 -9.22 6.46 -12.09
CA PHE A 216 -8.23 5.50 -12.57
C PHE A 216 -6.97 5.68 -11.75
N ASN A 217 -6.60 4.67 -10.97
CA ASN A 217 -5.41 4.69 -10.13
C ASN A 217 -4.43 3.59 -10.56
N ARG A 218 -3.14 3.93 -10.54
CA ARG A 218 -2.05 2.98 -10.72
C ARG A 218 -1.01 3.17 -9.63
N SER A 219 -0.83 2.15 -8.83
CA SER A 219 0.26 2.10 -7.87
C SER A 219 1.49 1.41 -8.48
N LYS A 220 2.67 1.77 -8.01
CA LYS A 220 3.92 1.14 -8.40
C LYS A 220 4.90 1.17 -7.24
N VAL A 221 5.45 0.02 -6.91
CA VAL A 221 6.60 -0.09 -6.01
C VAL A 221 7.84 0.37 -6.77
N LEU A 222 8.53 1.39 -6.26
CA LEU A 222 9.72 1.95 -6.90
C LEU A 222 11.00 1.36 -6.32
N ARG A 223 11.01 1.11 -5.01
CA ARG A 223 12.13 0.57 -4.27
C ARG A 223 11.59 -0.16 -3.03
N ILE A 224 12.27 -1.21 -2.60
CA ILE A 224 12.05 -1.86 -1.31
C ILE A 224 13.31 -1.64 -0.46
N ASP A 225 13.87 -2.64 0.15
CA ASP A 225 15.08 -2.52 0.93
C ASP A 225 16.32 -2.67 0.02
N GLY A 226 17.16 -1.89 -0.19
CA GLY A 226 18.36 -1.84 -1.04
C GLY A 226 18.86 -3.13 -1.70
N GLU A 227 18.60 -4.31 -1.14
CA GLU A 227 19.08 -5.61 -1.61
C GLU A 227 17.97 -6.53 -2.12
N ASN A 228 16.74 -6.39 -1.60
CA ASN A 228 15.62 -7.25 -1.97
C ASN A 228 14.69 -6.56 -2.98
N GLU A 229 14.37 -7.29 -4.04
CA GLU A 229 13.42 -6.82 -5.06
C GLU A 229 11.96 -7.09 -4.66
N TYR A 230 11.71 -7.78 -3.55
CA TYR A 230 10.36 -8.14 -3.13
C TYR A 230 10.19 -8.21 -1.62
N TYR A 231 8.97 -7.97 -1.17
CA TYR A 231 8.51 -8.17 0.19
C TYR A 231 7.28 -9.08 0.18
N GLN A 232 7.23 -10.03 1.10
CA GLN A 232 6.13 -11.00 1.21
C GLN A 232 5.35 -10.77 2.49
N THR A 233 4.02 -10.82 2.39
CA THR A 233 3.13 -10.77 3.54
C THR A 233 2.40 -12.10 3.68
N SER A 234 2.58 -12.75 4.81
CA SER A 234 1.85 -13.96 5.17
C SER A 234 0.55 -13.57 5.88
N VAL A 235 -0.54 -14.21 5.48
CA VAL A 235 -1.80 -14.15 6.21
C VAL A 235 -1.97 -15.47 6.93
N SER A 236 -2.08 -15.40 8.26
CA SER A 236 -2.35 -16.57 9.07
C SER A 236 -3.84 -16.87 9.06
N GLY A 237 -4.21 -18.02 8.51
CA GLY A 237 -5.58 -18.54 8.53
C GLY A 237 -5.61 -19.91 9.20
N GLY A 238 -5.96 -19.97 10.48
CA GLY A 238 -6.01 -21.23 11.23
C GLY A 238 -4.65 -21.90 11.38
N THR A 239 -4.54 -23.18 11.00
CA THR A 239 -3.31 -23.97 11.13
C THR A 239 -2.28 -23.72 10.04
N ASN A 240 -2.64 -23.01 8.98
CA ASN A 240 -1.75 -22.76 7.83
C ASN A 240 -1.47 -21.27 7.68
N SER A 241 -0.19 -20.92 7.60
CA SER A 241 0.28 -19.60 7.19
C SER A 241 0.68 -19.67 5.72
N SER A 242 0.05 -18.85 4.89
CA SER A 242 0.37 -18.79 3.45
C SER A 242 0.75 -17.35 3.06
N VAL A 243 1.77 -17.24 2.22
CA VAL A 243 2.10 -15.96 1.58
C VAL A 243 1.06 -15.69 0.51
N LEU A 244 0.21 -14.69 0.74
CA LEU A 244 -0.87 -14.33 -0.20
C LEU A 244 -0.58 -13.08 -1.00
N TYR A 245 0.28 -12.21 -0.51
CA TYR A 245 0.60 -10.95 -1.16
C TYR A 245 2.11 -10.79 -1.31
N ARG A 246 2.49 -10.20 -2.42
CA ARG A 246 3.87 -9.88 -2.73
C ARG A 246 3.97 -8.46 -3.27
N ALA A 247 4.90 -7.69 -2.73
CA ALA A 247 5.30 -6.41 -3.31
C ALA A 247 6.59 -6.61 -4.09
N ILE A 248 6.61 -6.26 -5.36
CA ILE A 248 7.77 -6.41 -6.25
C ILE A 248 8.08 -5.04 -6.83
N VAL A 249 9.37 -4.70 -6.91
CA VAL A 249 9.82 -3.49 -7.57
C VAL A 249 9.35 -3.48 -9.03
N GLY A 250 8.71 -2.39 -9.42
CA GLY A 250 8.15 -2.23 -10.76
C GLY A 250 6.69 -2.63 -10.92
N HIS A 251 6.11 -3.35 -9.96
CA HIS A 251 4.75 -3.86 -9.96
C HIS A 251 3.82 -3.03 -9.06
N SER A 252 2.53 -3.32 -9.10
CA SER A 252 1.55 -2.72 -8.22
C SER A 252 1.71 -3.21 -6.78
N LEU A 253 1.41 -2.33 -5.83
CA LEU A 253 1.31 -2.75 -4.43
C LEU A 253 0.06 -3.63 -4.24
N GLY A 254 0.19 -4.72 -3.48
CA GLY A 254 -0.94 -5.61 -3.15
C GLY A 254 -1.25 -6.64 -4.25
N GLU A 255 -0.30 -6.99 -5.10
CA GLU A 255 -0.48 -8.11 -6.03
C GLU A 255 -0.67 -9.42 -5.25
N MET A 256 -1.71 -10.14 -5.63
CA MET A 256 -1.95 -11.48 -5.11
C MET A 256 -0.88 -12.44 -5.59
N TYR A 257 -0.44 -13.30 -4.71
CA TYR A 257 0.59 -14.27 -4.97
C TYR A 257 0.08 -15.67 -4.64
N GLY A 258 0.21 -16.59 -5.56
CA GLY A 258 -0.29 -17.94 -5.35
C GLY A 258 -0.03 -18.84 -6.55
N TYR A 259 -0.55 -20.05 -6.47
CA TYR A 259 -0.45 -21.02 -7.55
C TYR A 259 -1.55 -20.79 -8.57
N LYS A 260 -1.20 -20.82 -9.85
CA LYS A 260 -2.17 -20.90 -10.94
C LYS A 260 -2.64 -22.34 -11.08
N THR A 261 -3.96 -22.56 -11.01
CA THR A 261 -4.55 -23.88 -11.09
C THR A 261 -4.99 -24.22 -12.52
N ASN A 262 -4.96 -25.51 -12.86
CA ASN A 262 -5.46 -26.05 -14.12
C ASN A 262 -6.41 -27.23 -13.84
N GLY A 263 -7.45 -26.98 -13.05
CA GLY A 263 -8.40 -27.99 -12.63
C GLY A 263 -7.88 -28.93 -11.55
N VAL A 264 -8.30 -30.17 -11.63
CA VAL A 264 -7.93 -31.25 -10.69
C VAL A 264 -7.33 -32.42 -11.44
N TYR A 265 -6.56 -33.25 -10.74
CA TYR A 265 -6.11 -34.50 -11.30
C TYR A 265 -7.30 -35.43 -11.47
N THR A 266 -7.42 -36.03 -12.66
CA THR A 266 -8.45 -37.02 -12.99
C THR A 266 -7.90 -38.43 -12.81
N THR A 267 -8.74 -39.45 -12.78
CA THR A 267 -8.31 -40.86 -12.75
C THR A 267 -7.39 -41.20 -13.92
N ASP A 268 -7.53 -40.52 -15.05
CA ASP A 268 -6.71 -40.70 -16.26
C ASP A 268 -5.25 -40.24 -16.09
N ASP A 269 -4.99 -39.37 -15.14
CA ASP A 269 -3.64 -38.89 -14.80
C ASP A 269 -2.83 -39.94 -14.00
N PHE A 270 -3.44 -41.04 -13.56
CA PHE A 270 -2.81 -42.05 -12.69
C PHE A 270 -2.72 -43.43 -13.34
N VAL A 271 -1.73 -44.19 -12.83
CA VAL A 271 -1.69 -45.67 -12.93
C VAL A 271 -2.10 -46.21 -11.57
N GLN A 272 -3.08 -47.08 -11.54
CA GLN A 272 -3.47 -47.79 -10.34
C GLN A 272 -2.54 -49.01 -10.13
N ASN A 273 -1.92 -49.08 -8.98
CA ASN A 273 -1.07 -50.22 -8.58
C ASN A 273 -1.58 -50.74 -7.22
N GLY A 274 -2.45 -51.74 -7.28
CA GLY A 274 -3.22 -52.17 -6.10
C GLY A 274 -4.15 -51.07 -5.62
N ASP A 275 -4.10 -50.75 -4.33
CA ASP A 275 -4.89 -49.69 -3.68
C ASP A 275 -4.25 -48.28 -3.81
N LYS A 276 -3.13 -48.15 -4.52
CA LYS A 276 -2.39 -46.89 -4.63
C LYS A 276 -2.50 -46.29 -6.03
N TYR A 277 -2.71 -44.99 -6.05
CA TYR A 277 -2.60 -44.17 -7.26
C TYR A 277 -1.17 -43.65 -7.40
N VAL A 278 -0.59 -43.75 -8.60
CA VAL A 278 0.72 -43.20 -8.94
C VAL A 278 0.57 -42.35 -10.17
N LEU A 279 0.99 -41.06 -10.15
CA LEU A 279 0.95 -40.19 -11.29
C LEU A 279 1.73 -40.79 -12.47
N LYS A 280 1.11 -40.78 -13.65
CA LYS A 280 1.76 -41.19 -14.91
C LYS A 280 2.97 -40.32 -15.21
N ASP A 281 3.91 -40.87 -15.98
CA ASP A 281 4.99 -40.08 -16.52
C ASP A 281 4.45 -39.01 -17.47
N GLY A 282 5.04 -37.82 -17.44
CA GLY A 282 4.58 -36.63 -18.20
C GLY A 282 3.49 -35.82 -17.50
N VAL A 283 2.83 -36.32 -16.45
CA VAL A 283 1.86 -35.53 -15.68
C VAL A 283 2.58 -34.61 -14.70
N ILE A 284 2.23 -33.34 -14.72
CA ILE A 284 2.83 -32.31 -13.86
C ILE A 284 2.69 -32.63 -12.37
N TYR A 285 3.73 -32.37 -11.59
CA TYR A 285 3.72 -32.50 -10.15
C TYR A 285 4.67 -31.50 -9.47
N GLN A 286 4.61 -31.34 -8.16
CA GLN A 286 5.47 -30.42 -7.42
C GLN A 286 6.92 -30.94 -7.36
N LYS A 287 7.89 -30.10 -7.67
CA LYS A 287 9.30 -30.44 -7.55
C LYS A 287 9.65 -30.82 -6.10
N GLY A 288 10.30 -31.96 -5.94
CA GLY A 288 10.67 -32.48 -4.61
C GLY A 288 9.58 -33.31 -3.92
N SER A 289 8.37 -33.43 -4.47
CA SER A 289 7.35 -34.37 -3.97
C SER A 289 7.45 -35.72 -4.68
N VAL A 290 6.80 -36.73 -4.12
CA VAL A 290 6.72 -38.07 -4.73
C VAL A 290 5.36 -38.28 -5.40
N LYS A 291 5.36 -38.93 -6.58
CA LYS A 291 4.18 -39.12 -7.43
C LYS A 291 3.05 -39.91 -6.76
N THR A 292 3.35 -40.64 -5.67
CA THR A 292 2.38 -41.42 -4.89
C THR A 292 1.62 -40.62 -3.83
N GLN A 293 1.97 -39.34 -3.66
CA GLN A 293 1.25 -38.45 -2.73
C GLN A 293 -0.03 -37.86 -3.31
N TYR A 294 -0.18 -37.89 -4.62
CA TYR A 294 -1.31 -37.31 -5.32
C TYR A 294 -2.45 -38.31 -5.45
N LYS A 295 -3.67 -37.79 -5.44
CA LYS A 295 -4.91 -38.56 -5.63
C LYS A 295 -5.81 -37.90 -6.67
N PRO A 296 -6.68 -38.67 -7.32
CA PRO A 296 -7.75 -38.07 -8.14
C PRO A 296 -8.59 -37.11 -7.30
N GLY A 297 -8.83 -35.90 -7.85
CA GLY A 297 -9.49 -34.81 -7.14
C GLY A 297 -8.57 -33.78 -6.51
N ASP A 298 -7.26 -34.06 -6.34
CA ASP A 298 -6.31 -33.05 -5.89
C ASP A 298 -6.14 -31.95 -6.92
N ILE A 299 -5.83 -30.74 -6.45
CA ILE A 299 -5.66 -29.57 -7.32
C ILE A 299 -4.41 -29.73 -8.20
N LYS A 300 -4.59 -29.57 -9.51
CA LYS A 300 -3.54 -29.58 -10.51
C LYS A 300 -3.05 -28.18 -10.79
N TYR A 301 -1.75 -27.93 -10.64
CA TYR A 301 -1.15 -26.62 -10.84
C TYR A 301 -0.48 -26.48 -12.20
N VAL A 302 -0.38 -25.24 -12.69
CA VAL A 302 0.28 -24.95 -13.97
C VAL A 302 1.79 -24.81 -13.77
N ASN A 303 2.57 -25.42 -14.67
CA ASN A 303 4.00 -25.12 -14.76
C ASN A 303 4.20 -23.81 -15.55
N THR A 304 4.50 -22.72 -14.84
CA THR A 304 4.77 -21.41 -15.47
C THR A 304 6.26 -21.14 -15.63
N THR A 305 7.12 -22.01 -15.08
CA THR A 305 8.59 -21.85 -15.11
C THR A 305 9.24 -22.61 -16.26
N GLY A 306 8.51 -23.54 -16.88
CA GLY A 306 9.05 -24.44 -17.92
C GLY A 306 10.03 -25.49 -17.38
N GLN A 307 10.17 -25.61 -16.04
CA GLN A 307 11.09 -26.60 -15.45
C GLN A 307 10.56 -28.02 -15.60
N THR A 308 11.49 -28.96 -15.74
CA THR A 308 11.24 -30.39 -15.80
C THR A 308 12.07 -31.12 -14.75
N ASP A 309 11.65 -32.33 -14.38
CA ASP A 309 12.50 -33.27 -13.65
C ASP A 309 13.58 -33.89 -14.55
N ASP A 310 14.40 -34.78 -13.96
CA ASP A 310 15.49 -35.44 -14.67
C ASP A 310 14.98 -36.40 -15.78
N LYS A 311 13.69 -36.68 -15.84
CA LYS A 311 13.01 -37.49 -16.85
C LYS A 311 12.24 -36.65 -17.86
N GLY A 312 12.36 -35.34 -17.82
CA GLY A 312 11.64 -34.42 -18.71
C GLY A 312 10.16 -34.19 -18.35
N THR A 313 9.67 -34.68 -17.20
CA THR A 313 8.30 -34.42 -16.73
C THR A 313 8.18 -32.98 -16.25
N PRO A 314 7.16 -32.22 -16.67
CA PRO A 314 6.92 -30.89 -16.16
C PRO A 314 6.76 -30.88 -14.63
N VAL A 315 7.48 -30.00 -13.96
CA VAL A 315 7.34 -29.79 -12.51
C VAL A 315 7.00 -28.35 -12.21
N TYR A 316 6.14 -28.11 -11.22
CA TYR A 316 5.93 -26.77 -10.70
C TYR A 316 6.77 -26.54 -9.46
N LEU A 317 7.35 -25.36 -9.36
CA LEU A 317 7.99 -24.87 -8.13
C LEU A 317 6.93 -24.35 -7.18
N SER A 318 7.22 -24.40 -5.89
CA SER A 318 6.34 -23.87 -4.88
C SER A 318 6.24 -22.36 -4.95
N LEU A 319 5.38 -21.77 -5.70
CA LEU A 319 5.01 -20.36 -5.72
C LEU A 319 5.23 -19.67 -7.09
N ILE A 320 4.14 -19.21 -7.67
CA ILE A 320 4.11 -18.56 -8.97
C ILE A 320 3.25 -17.31 -8.90
N HIS A 321 3.72 -16.26 -9.59
CA HIS A 321 2.98 -15.03 -9.82
C HIS A 321 1.63 -15.26 -10.47
N ILE A 322 0.57 -14.77 -9.83
CA ILE A 322 -0.65 -14.39 -10.52
C ILE A 322 -0.51 -12.90 -10.82
N SER A 323 0.07 -12.57 -11.98
CA SER A 323 0.12 -11.21 -12.47
C SER A 323 -1.13 -10.91 -13.29
N GLU A 324 -2.26 -10.74 -12.62
CA GLU A 324 -3.34 -9.92 -13.14
C GLU A 324 -3.77 -8.97 -12.03
N PRO A 325 -3.62 -7.64 -12.23
CA PRO A 325 -4.25 -6.70 -11.33
C PRO A 325 -5.75 -6.93 -11.44
N THR A 326 -6.34 -7.50 -10.41
CA THR A 326 -7.79 -7.47 -10.25
C THR A 326 -8.15 -6.00 -10.18
N ARG A 327 -8.65 -5.46 -11.28
CA ARG A 327 -9.32 -4.16 -11.29
C ARG A 327 -10.56 -4.34 -10.43
N LEU A 328 -10.45 -4.01 -9.16
CA LEU A 328 -11.63 -3.71 -8.35
C LEU A 328 -12.22 -2.43 -8.96
N LEU A 329 -13.22 -2.63 -9.83
CA LEU A 329 -14.20 -1.60 -10.12
C LEU A 329 -14.93 -1.37 -8.79
N SER A 330 -14.55 -0.32 -8.05
CA SER A 330 -15.40 0.22 -7.01
C SER A 330 -16.57 0.91 -7.71
N ILE A 331 -17.72 0.27 -7.65
CA ILE A 331 -19.02 0.86 -8.00
C ILE A 331 -19.39 1.86 -6.90
#